data_aed4c239ec3268ad775060ceae8d476a
#
_entry.id   aed4c239ec3268ad775060ceae8d476a
#
_cell.length_a   1.000
_cell.length_b   1.000
_cell.length_c   1.000
_cell.angle_alpha   90.00
_cell.angle_beta   90.00
_cell.angle_gamma   90.00
#
_symmetry.space_group_name_H-M   'P 1'
#
loop_
_entity.id
_entity.type
_entity.pdbx_description
1 polymer ?
#
loop_
_entity_poly.entity_id
_entity_poly.type
_entity_poly.pdbx_seq_one_letter_code
_entity_poly.pdbx_strand_id
1 'polypeptide(L)'
;MRTAQGARARARIEVTAAIKDEARRQLAAEGAAKLSLRAVARELGMASSALYRYFPSRDDLLTALIIDAYNSMGQSAEAAHEKAADAGPAQRWVTVCEAVRAWALGHPHEYALIYGSPVPGYTAPDDTVPAASRVALVFIGIVRDAYQGLGLAKPPLPAELRPEAERMTADHAPDLPPETVNALVAAWAQLYGLIGFELFGHFNRVVEDRETFFRHAVAQLAHGVGLVYPQKGRATVRSAPREVR
;
A
#
# COMPACT_ATOMS: atom_id res chain seq x y z
N MET A 1 -35.01 19.39 18.04
CA MET A 1 -34.89 18.10 17.34
C MET A 1 -33.49 17.85 16.73
N ARG A 2 -32.73 18.84 16.23
CA ARG A 2 -31.36 18.68 15.64
C ARG A 2 -30.31 18.11 16.60
N THR A 3 -30.37 18.40 17.91
CA THR A 3 -29.39 17.91 18.92
C THR A 3 -29.52 16.42 19.25
N ALA A 4 -30.74 15.86 19.32
CA ALA A 4 -30.96 14.44 19.62
C ALA A 4 -30.56 13.52 18.46
N GLN A 5 -30.75 13.96 17.21
CA GLN A 5 -30.33 13.22 16.01
C GLN A 5 -28.80 13.19 15.89
N GLY A 6 -28.12 14.28 16.21
CA GLY A 6 -26.66 14.34 16.26
C GLY A 6 -26.05 13.50 17.39
N ALA A 7 -26.71 13.39 18.53
CA ALA A 7 -26.27 12.53 19.63
C ALA A 7 -26.37 11.02 19.27
N ARG A 8 -27.46 10.61 18.63
CA ARG A 8 -27.64 9.23 18.14
C ARG A 8 -26.61 8.84 17.07
N ALA A 9 -26.31 9.76 16.13
CA ALA A 9 -25.31 9.53 15.11
C ALA A 9 -23.91 9.35 15.73
N ARG A 10 -23.52 10.20 16.67
CA ARG A 10 -22.25 10.08 17.41
C ARG A 10 -22.16 8.77 18.17
N ALA A 11 -23.19 8.42 18.96
CA ALA A 11 -23.22 7.14 19.67
C ALA A 11 -23.10 5.93 18.72
N ARG A 12 -23.70 6.00 17.52
CA ARG A 12 -23.55 4.95 16.52
C ARG A 12 -22.10 4.82 16.03
N ILE A 13 -21.43 5.93 15.76
CA ILE A 13 -20.01 5.96 15.34
C ILE A 13 -19.12 5.36 16.43
N GLU A 14 -19.31 5.77 17.69
CA GLU A 14 -18.53 5.28 18.84
C GLU A 14 -18.71 3.76 19.05
N VAL A 15 -19.93 3.26 18.97
CA VAL A 15 -20.20 1.82 19.09
C VAL A 15 -19.61 1.04 17.91
N THR A 16 -19.74 1.58 16.69
CA THR A 16 -19.13 0.95 15.50
C THR A 16 -17.61 0.88 15.63
N ALA A 17 -16.95 1.93 16.11
CA ALA A 17 -15.52 1.94 16.38
C ALA A 17 -15.15 0.89 17.45
N ALA A 18 -15.85 0.83 18.56
CA ALA A 18 -15.62 -0.16 19.62
C ALA A 18 -15.74 -1.61 19.11
N ILE A 19 -16.74 -1.89 18.25
CA ILE A 19 -16.91 -3.21 17.62
C ILE A 19 -15.71 -3.55 16.75
N LYS A 20 -15.25 -2.61 15.91
CA LYS A 20 -14.08 -2.80 15.04
C LYS A 20 -12.79 -3.00 15.86
N ASP A 21 -12.61 -2.24 16.94
CA ASP A 21 -11.42 -2.35 17.79
C ASP A 21 -11.37 -3.70 18.52
N GLU A 22 -12.51 -4.20 19.01
CA GLU A 22 -12.59 -5.54 19.56
C GLU A 22 -12.31 -6.62 18.49
N ALA A 23 -12.87 -6.45 17.31
CA ALA A 23 -12.61 -7.36 16.19
C ALA A 23 -11.11 -7.39 15.81
N ARG A 24 -10.41 -6.25 15.81
CA ARG A 24 -8.94 -6.19 15.60
C ARG A 24 -8.20 -6.95 16.69
N ARG A 25 -8.63 -6.86 17.95
CA ARG A 25 -8.03 -7.65 19.05
C ARG A 25 -8.19 -9.15 18.81
N GLN A 26 -9.36 -9.61 18.35
CA GLN A 26 -9.56 -11.02 18.00
C GLN A 26 -8.73 -11.44 16.80
N LEU A 27 -8.60 -10.59 15.76
CA LEU A 27 -7.71 -10.85 14.63
C LEU A 27 -6.26 -11.04 15.08
N ALA A 28 -5.79 -10.20 16.01
CA ALA A 28 -4.44 -10.29 16.55
C ALA A 28 -4.21 -11.59 17.36
N ALA A 29 -5.20 -12.02 18.12
CA ALA A 29 -5.08 -13.18 18.99
C ALA A 29 -5.28 -14.51 18.26
N GLU A 30 -6.24 -14.59 17.32
CA GLU A 30 -6.73 -15.85 16.77
C GLU A 30 -6.72 -15.92 15.24
N GLY A 31 -6.46 -14.80 14.58
CA GLY A 31 -6.50 -14.67 13.12
C GLY A 31 -7.90 -14.49 12.55
N ALA A 32 -7.95 -14.04 11.28
CA ALA A 32 -9.20 -13.67 10.61
C ALA A 32 -10.20 -14.84 10.45
N ALA A 33 -9.72 -16.07 10.31
CA ALA A 33 -10.56 -17.25 10.15
C ALA A 33 -11.47 -17.50 11.36
N LYS A 34 -11.03 -17.10 12.57
CA LYS A 34 -11.76 -17.32 13.83
C LYS A 34 -12.59 -16.12 14.29
N LEU A 35 -12.60 -15.01 13.54
CA LEU A 35 -13.42 -13.84 13.91
C LEU A 35 -14.88 -14.22 14.11
N SER A 36 -15.44 -13.84 15.27
CA SER A 36 -16.80 -14.19 15.68
C SER A 36 -17.56 -12.98 16.22
N LEU A 37 -18.66 -12.60 15.54
CA LEU A 37 -19.56 -11.55 16.01
C LEU A 37 -20.10 -11.80 17.43
N ARG A 38 -20.36 -13.07 17.78
CA ARG A 38 -20.84 -13.43 19.13
C ARG A 38 -19.75 -13.21 20.19
N ALA A 39 -18.50 -13.52 19.86
CA ALA A 39 -17.38 -13.26 20.75
C ALA A 39 -17.16 -11.75 20.93
N VAL A 40 -17.18 -10.97 19.84
CA VAL A 40 -17.12 -9.49 19.90
C VAL A 40 -18.23 -8.92 20.77
N ALA A 41 -19.48 -9.37 20.58
CA ALA A 41 -20.61 -8.89 21.39
C ALA A 41 -20.43 -9.20 22.88
N ARG A 42 -19.95 -10.39 23.21
CA ARG A 42 -19.70 -10.82 24.60
C ARG A 42 -18.64 -9.94 25.28
N GLU A 43 -17.51 -9.69 24.61
CA GLU A 43 -16.43 -8.86 25.17
C GLU A 43 -16.85 -7.40 25.39
N LEU A 44 -17.75 -6.89 24.55
CA LEU A 44 -18.30 -5.53 24.67
C LEU A 44 -19.51 -5.46 25.63
N GLY A 45 -19.93 -6.56 26.25
CA GLY A 45 -21.12 -6.61 27.10
C GLY A 45 -22.43 -6.32 26.33
N MET A 46 -22.45 -6.56 25.02
CA MET A 46 -23.59 -6.31 24.15
C MET A 46 -24.42 -7.57 23.93
N ALA A 47 -25.74 -7.43 23.83
CA ALA A 47 -26.55 -8.51 23.27
C ALA A 47 -26.16 -8.77 21.82
N SER A 48 -26.02 -10.03 21.42
CA SER A 48 -25.67 -10.38 20.03
C SER A 48 -26.63 -9.74 19.01
N SER A 49 -27.94 -9.72 19.30
CA SER A 49 -28.95 -9.08 18.44
C SER A 49 -28.73 -7.56 18.25
N ALA A 50 -28.13 -6.89 19.23
CA ALA A 50 -27.76 -5.49 19.12
C ALA A 50 -26.56 -5.30 18.17
N LEU A 51 -25.57 -6.19 18.22
CA LEU A 51 -24.40 -6.13 17.35
C LEU A 51 -24.78 -6.38 15.88
N TYR A 52 -25.66 -7.33 15.59
CA TYR A 52 -26.15 -7.60 14.22
C TYR A 52 -26.86 -6.40 13.57
N ARG A 53 -27.26 -5.39 14.34
CA ARG A 53 -27.79 -4.12 13.79
C ARG A 53 -26.69 -3.19 13.24
N TYR A 54 -25.42 -3.40 13.61
CA TYR A 54 -24.25 -2.69 13.13
C TYR A 54 -23.58 -3.46 11.99
N PHE A 55 -23.39 -4.76 12.16
CA PHE A 55 -22.79 -5.66 11.19
C PHE A 55 -23.69 -6.90 11.03
N PRO A 56 -24.45 -6.97 9.93
CA PRO A 56 -25.41 -8.05 9.70
C PRO A 56 -24.77 -9.45 9.60
N SER A 57 -23.51 -9.52 9.16
CA SER A 57 -22.75 -10.75 9.05
C SER A 57 -21.30 -10.58 9.50
N ARG A 58 -20.60 -11.72 9.67
CA ARG A 58 -19.15 -11.75 9.87
C ARG A 58 -18.41 -11.11 8.71
N ASP A 59 -18.88 -11.34 7.50
CA ASP A 59 -18.25 -10.85 6.27
C ASP A 59 -18.41 -9.33 6.12
N ASP A 60 -19.54 -8.73 6.56
CA ASP A 60 -19.68 -7.28 6.63
C ASP A 60 -18.66 -6.64 7.59
N LEU A 61 -18.40 -7.28 8.74
CA LEU A 61 -17.39 -6.80 9.66
C LEU A 61 -15.97 -6.98 9.09
N LEU A 62 -15.67 -8.12 8.45
CA LEU A 62 -14.40 -8.33 7.76
C LEU A 62 -14.17 -7.28 6.66
N THR A 63 -15.17 -7.05 5.81
CA THR A 63 -15.12 -6.03 4.77
C THR A 63 -14.81 -4.65 5.35
N ALA A 64 -15.49 -4.26 6.43
CA ALA A 64 -15.24 -2.98 7.08
C ALA A 64 -13.81 -2.87 7.66
N LEU A 65 -13.25 -3.96 8.22
CA LEU A 65 -11.88 -3.99 8.72
C LEU A 65 -10.85 -3.93 7.58
N ILE A 66 -11.12 -4.62 6.46
CA ILE A 66 -10.29 -4.59 5.25
C ILE A 66 -10.24 -3.18 4.67
N ILE A 67 -11.40 -2.51 4.54
CA ILE A 67 -11.49 -1.12 4.06
C ILE A 67 -10.71 -0.18 5.00
N ASP A 68 -10.86 -0.33 6.32
CA ASP A 68 -10.13 0.47 7.29
C ASP A 68 -8.61 0.28 7.17
N ALA A 69 -8.14 -0.97 7.03
CA ALA A 69 -6.73 -1.30 6.89
C ALA A 69 -6.12 -0.68 5.61
N TYR A 70 -6.79 -0.84 4.47
CA TYR A 70 -6.37 -0.20 3.22
C TYR A 70 -6.37 1.33 3.31
N ASN A 71 -7.40 1.92 3.93
CA ASN A 71 -7.46 3.36 4.11
C ASN A 71 -6.35 3.88 5.02
N SER A 72 -6.04 3.19 6.10
CA SER A 72 -4.97 3.56 7.04
C SER A 72 -3.59 3.49 6.35
N MET A 73 -3.32 2.41 5.61
CA MET A 73 -2.09 2.27 4.83
C MET A 73 -2.00 3.32 3.72
N GLY A 74 -3.11 3.56 2.99
CA GLY A 74 -3.20 4.58 1.95
C GLY A 74 -2.91 5.97 2.50
N GLN A 75 -3.49 6.33 3.64
CA GLN A 75 -3.23 7.61 4.31
C GLN A 75 -1.75 7.77 4.68
N SER A 76 -1.09 6.70 5.14
CA SER A 76 0.36 6.74 5.45
C SER A 76 1.19 6.99 4.19
N ALA A 77 0.85 6.36 3.06
CA ALA A 77 1.52 6.55 1.78
C ALA A 77 1.32 7.97 1.23
N GLU A 78 0.10 8.48 1.27
CA GLU A 78 -0.26 9.83 0.82
C GLU A 78 0.46 10.90 1.64
N ALA A 79 0.44 10.78 2.98
CA ALA A 79 1.13 11.72 3.86
C ALA A 79 2.66 11.71 3.64
N ALA A 80 3.25 10.54 3.36
CA ALA A 80 4.66 10.42 3.05
C ALA A 80 5.00 11.06 1.69
N HIS A 81 4.13 10.89 0.70
CA HIS A 81 4.24 11.51 -0.60
C HIS A 81 4.18 13.04 -0.52
N GLU A 82 3.23 13.59 0.22
CA GLU A 82 3.09 15.03 0.45
C GLU A 82 4.32 15.63 1.13
N LYS A 83 4.86 14.97 2.18
CA LYS A 83 6.07 15.41 2.88
C LYS A 83 7.31 15.41 1.99
N ALA A 84 7.35 14.56 0.97
CA ALA A 84 8.45 14.44 0.04
C ALA A 84 8.22 15.22 -1.27
N ALA A 85 7.24 16.13 -1.34
CA ALA A 85 6.83 16.82 -2.57
C ALA A 85 7.99 17.52 -3.28
N ASP A 86 8.92 18.11 -2.54
CA ASP A 86 10.10 18.81 -3.08
C ASP A 86 11.24 17.88 -3.51
N ALA A 87 11.13 16.57 -3.23
CA ALA A 87 12.14 15.59 -3.61
C ALA A 87 11.94 15.11 -5.06
N GLY A 88 13.03 14.62 -5.67
CA GLY A 88 12.95 13.98 -6.98
C GLY A 88 12.11 12.68 -6.95
N PRO A 89 11.55 12.27 -8.10
CA PRO A 89 10.59 11.16 -8.17
C PRO A 89 11.11 9.85 -7.56
N ALA A 90 12.35 9.48 -7.78
CA ALA A 90 12.96 8.28 -7.21
C ALA A 90 13.05 8.35 -5.66
N GLN A 91 13.34 9.53 -5.10
CA GLN A 91 13.35 9.69 -3.64
C GLN A 91 11.93 9.67 -3.07
N ARG A 92 10.94 10.29 -3.73
CA ARG A 92 9.52 10.21 -3.35
C ARG A 92 9.04 8.77 -3.31
N TRP A 93 9.42 7.96 -4.32
CA TRP A 93 9.15 6.53 -4.37
C TRP A 93 9.67 5.80 -3.13
N VAL A 94 10.95 5.97 -2.81
CA VAL A 94 11.58 5.32 -1.64
C VAL A 94 10.87 5.73 -0.35
N THR A 95 10.58 7.02 -0.17
CA THR A 95 9.88 7.54 1.03
C THR A 95 8.49 6.93 1.19
N VAL A 96 7.73 6.78 0.11
CA VAL A 96 6.42 6.12 0.14
C VAL A 96 6.56 4.63 0.49
N CYS A 97 7.52 3.92 -0.11
CA CYS A 97 7.78 2.51 0.22
C CYS A 97 8.13 2.33 1.70
N GLU A 98 8.98 3.20 2.26
CA GLU A 98 9.35 3.19 3.69
C GLU A 98 8.13 3.43 4.59
N ALA A 99 7.23 4.35 4.21
CA ALA A 99 6.00 4.60 4.96
C ALA A 99 5.04 3.40 4.94
N VAL A 100 4.87 2.75 3.80
CA VAL A 100 4.05 1.53 3.67
C VAL A 100 4.63 0.41 4.52
N ARG A 101 5.97 0.21 4.51
CA ARG A 101 6.64 -0.77 5.38
C ARG A 101 6.45 -0.43 6.85
N ALA A 102 6.65 0.82 7.26
CA ALA A 102 6.49 1.25 8.65
C ALA A 102 5.06 1.03 9.14
N TRP A 103 4.06 1.33 8.31
CA TRP A 103 2.67 1.02 8.61
C TRP A 103 2.45 -0.47 8.82
N ALA A 104 2.96 -1.31 7.92
CA ALA A 104 2.80 -2.76 7.98
C ALA A 104 3.44 -3.35 9.25
N LEU A 105 4.64 -2.89 9.62
CA LEU A 105 5.33 -3.32 10.86
C LEU A 105 4.58 -2.88 12.12
N GLY A 106 3.91 -1.73 12.08
CA GLY A 106 3.05 -1.25 13.18
C GLY A 106 1.69 -1.93 13.25
N HIS A 107 1.22 -2.55 12.14
CA HIS A 107 -0.11 -3.14 12.00
C HIS A 107 -0.05 -4.56 11.39
N PRO A 108 0.74 -5.49 11.98
CA PRO A 108 1.04 -6.77 11.35
C PRO A 108 -0.19 -7.64 11.08
N HIS A 109 -1.20 -7.56 11.94
CA HIS A 109 -2.43 -8.35 11.79
C HIS A 109 -3.36 -7.77 10.73
N GLU A 110 -3.40 -6.45 10.58
CA GLU A 110 -4.14 -5.77 9.51
C GLU A 110 -3.47 -5.99 8.16
N TYR A 111 -2.12 -5.95 8.12
CA TYR A 111 -1.38 -6.34 6.93
C TYR A 111 -1.65 -7.79 6.54
N ALA A 112 -1.64 -8.72 7.51
CA ALA A 112 -1.96 -10.12 7.28
C ALA A 112 -3.42 -10.33 6.80
N LEU A 113 -4.35 -9.47 7.22
CA LEU A 113 -5.74 -9.50 6.76
C LEU A 113 -5.87 -9.14 5.28
N ILE A 114 -5.08 -8.19 4.77
CA ILE A 114 -5.20 -7.68 3.39
C ILE A 114 -4.20 -8.30 2.40
N TYR A 115 -3.05 -8.81 2.88
CA TYR A 115 -1.98 -9.39 2.03
C TYR A 115 -1.51 -10.77 2.49
N GLY A 116 -2.10 -11.31 3.55
CA GLY A 116 -1.78 -12.65 4.04
C GLY A 116 -2.58 -13.76 3.33
N SER A 117 -2.77 -14.86 4.05
CA SER A 117 -3.53 -15.98 3.50
C SER A 117 -5.01 -15.64 3.33
N PRO A 118 -5.66 -16.09 2.24
CA PRO A 118 -7.09 -15.89 2.04
C PRO A 118 -7.93 -16.38 3.24
N VAL A 119 -8.93 -15.59 3.63
CA VAL A 119 -9.85 -15.98 4.69
C VAL A 119 -10.86 -16.98 4.13
N PRO A 120 -10.93 -18.22 4.68
CA PRO A 120 -11.83 -19.23 4.14
C PRO A 120 -13.30 -18.78 4.13
N GLY A 121 -13.95 -18.94 2.97
CA GLY A 121 -15.37 -18.61 2.78
C GLY A 121 -15.67 -17.10 2.63
N TYR A 122 -14.66 -16.23 2.65
CA TYR A 122 -14.81 -14.79 2.41
C TYR A 122 -14.39 -14.42 0.99
N THR A 123 -15.20 -13.59 0.34
CA THR A 123 -14.86 -12.94 -0.93
C THR A 123 -15.04 -11.44 -0.76
N ALA A 124 -13.99 -10.68 -1.05
CA ALA A 124 -14.02 -9.23 -0.93
C ALA A 124 -14.99 -8.63 -1.97
N PRO A 125 -15.96 -7.79 -1.57
CA PRO A 125 -16.83 -7.10 -2.50
C PRO A 125 -16.11 -5.92 -3.18
N ASP A 126 -16.67 -5.44 -4.30
CA ASP A 126 -16.11 -4.34 -5.09
C ASP A 126 -15.95 -3.04 -4.29
N ASP A 127 -16.72 -2.84 -3.23
CA ASP A 127 -16.60 -1.70 -2.31
C ASP A 127 -15.21 -1.58 -1.66
N THR A 128 -14.40 -2.64 -1.65
CA THR A 128 -13.02 -2.62 -1.15
C THR A 128 -12.04 -1.98 -2.14
N VAL A 129 -12.35 -1.97 -3.44
CA VAL A 129 -11.45 -1.55 -4.52
C VAL A 129 -10.97 -0.10 -4.37
N PRO A 130 -11.82 0.91 -4.06
CA PRO A 130 -11.35 2.27 -3.90
C PRO A 130 -10.30 2.43 -2.78
N ALA A 131 -10.49 1.74 -1.65
CA ALA A 131 -9.55 1.76 -0.54
C ALA A 131 -8.24 1.01 -0.90
N ALA A 132 -8.33 -0.15 -1.54
CA ALA A 132 -7.19 -0.94 -1.98
C ALA A 132 -6.31 -0.23 -3.02
N SER A 133 -6.89 0.64 -3.84
CA SER A 133 -6.19 1.35 -4.92
C SER A 133 -5.35 2.54 -4.42
N ARG A 134 -5.55 3.05 -3.21
CA ARG A 134 -4.94 4.32 -2.74
C ARG A 134 -3.42 4.33 -2.85
N VAL A 135 -2.73 3.30 -2.38
CA VAL A 135 -1.25 3.21 -2.47
C VAL A 135 -0.79 3.13 -3.92
N ALA A 136 -1.47 2.35 -4.75
CA ALA A 136 -1.16 2.22 -6.18
C ALA A 136 -1.29 3.58 -6.90
N LEU A 137 -2.33 4.36 -6.58
CA LEU A 137 -2.54 5.70 -7.14
C LEU A 137 -1.43 6.68 -6.77
N VAL A 138 -0.85 6.58 -5.56
CA VAL A 138 0.33 7.37 -5.18
C VAL A 138 1.52 7.02 -6.07
N PHE A 139 1.81 5.75 -6.28
CA PHE A 139 2.91 5.31 -7.15
C PHE A 139 2.70 5.71 -8.61
N ILE A 140 1.49 5.55 -9.14
CA ILE A 140 1.11 6.01 -10.49
C ILE A 140 1.34 7.52 -10.60
N GLY A 141 0.95 8.30 -9.59
CA GLY A 141 1.18 9.75 -9.54
C GLY A 141 2.65 10.12 -9.61
N ILE A 142 3.52 9.46 -8.83
CA ILE A 142 4.98 9.70 -8.86
C ILE A 142 5.57 9.42 -10.26
N VAL A 143 5.16 8.31 -10.87
CA VAL A 143 5.64 7.90 -12.20
C VAL A 143 5.12 8.84 -13.28
N ARG A 144 3.86 9.29 -13.17
CA ARG A 144 3.26 10.29 -14.07
C ARG A 144 3.99 11.62 -14.03
N ASP A 145 4.29 12.13 -12.83
CA ASP A 145 5.05 13.37 -12.65
C ASP A 145 6.45 13.27 -13.28
N ALA A 146 7.11 12.11 -13.10
CA ALA A 146 8.41 11.86 -13.72
C ALA A 146 8.31 11.83 -15.25
N TYR A 147 7.30 11.15 -15.80
CA TYR A 147 7.08 11.04 -17.23
C TYR A 147 6.83 12.40 -17.89
N GLN A 148 6.02 13.25 -17.26
CA GLN A 148 5.70 14.58 -17.76
C GLN A 148 6.84 15.60 -17.56
N GLY A 149 7.73 15.37 -16.61
CA GLY A 149 8.81 16.26 -16.23
C GLY A 149 10.18 15.83 -16.76
N LEU A 150 10.91 15.08 -15.95
CA LEU A 150 12.29 14.66 -16.25
C LEU A 150 12.38 13.54 -17.31
N GLY A 151 11.27 12.88 -17.61
CA GLY A 151 11.20 11.69 -18.43
C GLY A 151 11.48 10.40 -17.63
N LEU A 152 11.20 9.27 -18.27
CA LEU A 152 11.45 7.93 -17.71
C LEU A 152 12.46 7.19 -18.57
N ALA A 153 13.34 6.42 -17.95
CA ALA A 153 14.04 5.38 -18.69
C ALA A 153 13.02 4.33 -19.13
N LYS A 154 13.17 3.83 -20.35
CA LYS A 154 12.23 2.84 -20.91
C LYS A 154 12.52 1.46 -20.36
N PRO A 155 11.62 0.84 -19.53
CA PRO A 155 11.79 -0.52 -19.09
C PRO A 155 11.69 -1.52 -20.27
N PRO A 156 12.38 -2.67 -20.20
CA PRO A 156 12.22 -3.70 -21.22
C PRO A 156 10.82 -4.32 -21.16
N LEU A 157 10.19 -4.51 -22.33
CA LEU A 157 8.91 -5.19 -22.45
C LEU A 157 8.99 -6.22 -23.58
N PRO A 158 9.01 -7.53 -23.27
CA PRO A 158 8.92 -8.59 -24.27
C PRO A 158 7.67 -8.45 -25.14
N ALA A 159 7.79 -8.83 -26.41
CA ALA A 159 6.67 -8.70 -27.37
C ALA A 159 5.43 -9.47 -26.91
N GLU A 160 5.62 -10.62 -26.28
CA GLU A 160 4.58 -11.50 -25.76
C GLU A 160 3.74 -10.88 -24.64
N LEU A 161 4.32 -9.96 -23.86
CA LEU A 161 3.63 -9.24 -22.77
C LEU A 161 2.96 -7.95 -23.23
N ARG A 162 3.21 -7.49 -24.45
CA ARG A 162 2.69 -6.22 -24.94
C ARG A 162 1.18 -6.11 -24.90
N PRO A 163 0.37 -7.12 -25.36
CA PRO A 163 -1.09 -7.03 -25.32
C PRO A 163 -1.62 -6.88 -23.89
N GLU A 164 -1.04 -7.59 -22.94
CA GLU A 164 -1.43 -7.51 -21.53
C GLU A 164 -1.02 -6.17 -20.90
N ALA A 165 0.17 -5.66 -21.23
CA ALA A 165 0.62 -4.34 -20.77
C ALA A 165 -0.28 -3.22 -21.31
N GLU A 166 -0.70 -3.29 -22.56
CA GLU A 166 -1.64 -2.33 -23.19
C GLU A 166 -3.01 -2.37 -22.51
N ARG A 167 -3.52 -3.56 -22.19
CA ARG A 167 -4.77 -3.73 -21.44
C ARG A 167 -4.66 -3.11 -20.04
N MET A 168 -3.63 -3.45 -19.26
CA MET A 168 -3.40 -2.87 -17.92
C MET A 168 -3.28 -1.35 -17.98
N THR A 169 -2.62 -0.84 -19.02
CA THR A 169 -2.47 0.60 -19.23
C THR A 169 -3.81 1.28 -19.47
N ALA A 170 -4.64 0.72 -20.35
CA ALA A 170 -5.97 1.27 -20.64
C ALA A 170 -6.87 1.28 -19.40
N ASP A 171 -6.77 0.24 -18.56
CA ASP A 171 -7.62 0.11 -17.37
C ASP A 171 -7.18 1.00 -16.20
N HIS A 172 -5.88 1.27 -16.03
CA HIS A 172 -5.37 1.87 -14.79
C HIS A 172 -4.56 3.16 -14.94
N ALA A 173 -3.88 3.36 -16.07
CA ALA A 173 -3.01 4.53 -16.30
C ALA A 173 -2.84 4.82 -17.80
N PRO A 174 -3.92 5.24 -18.50
CA PRO A 174 -3.93 5.37 -19.96
C PRO A 174 -2.98 6.44 -20.50
N ASP A 175 -2.45 7.29 -19.66
CA ASP A 175 -1.49 8.35 -19.97
C ASP A 175 -0.03 7.93 -19.80
N LEU A 176 0.26 6.70 -19.36
CA LEU A 176 1.60 6.17 -19.18
C LEU A 176 1.96 5.16 -20.29
N PRO A 177 3.27 4.98 -20.60
CA PRO A 177 3.70 3.94 -21.54
C PRO A 177 3.39 2.51 -21.01
N PRO A 178 2.94 1.56 -21.85
CA PRO A 178 2.63 0.20 -21.44
C PRO A 178 3.79 -0.53 -20.76
N GLU A 179 5.01 -0.34 -21.21
CA GLU A 179 6.21 -0.90 -20.58
C GLU A 179 6.42 -0.41 -19.15
N THR A 180 6.07 0.85 -18.88
CA THR A 180 6.17 1.46 -17.55
C THR A 180 5.09 0.89 -16.64
N VAL A 181 3.85 0.75 -17.11
CA VAL A 181 2.75 0.18 -16.34
C VAL A 181 3.03 -1.29 -16.00
N ASN A 182 3.55 -2.07 -16.94
CA ASN A 182 3.96 -3.44 -16.68
C ASN A 182 5.05 -3.54 -15.59
N ALA A 183 6.07 -2.67 -15.67
CA ALA A 183 7.12 -2.61 -14.65
C ALA A 183 6.59 -2.15 -13.29
N LEU A 184 5.62 -1.21 -13.27
CA LEU A 184 4.98 -0.72 -12.06
C LEU A 184 4.20 -1.82 -11.33
N VAL A 185 3.45 -2.65 -12.06
CA VAL A 185 2.73 -3.81 -11.48
C VAL A 185 3.71 -4.83 -10.88
N ALA A 186 4.82 -5.10 -11.58
CA ALA A 186 5.86 -5.99 -11.08
C ALA A 186 6.53 -5.41 -9.81
N ALA A 187 6.83 -4.11 -9.79
CA ALA A 187 7.41 -3.44 -8.62
C ALA A 187 6.43 -3.43 -7.43
N TRP A 188 5.14 -3.22 -7.69
CA TRP A 188 4.08 -3.31 -6.68
C TRP A 188 4.04 -4.70 -6.02
N ALA A 189 4.05 -5.76 -6.80
CA ALA A 189 4.08 -7.12 -6.27
C ALA A 189 5.34 -7.41 -5.45
N GLN A 190 6.51 -6.93 -5.90
CA GLN A 190 7.79 -7.09 -5.20
C GLN A 190 7.81 -6.31 -3.88
N LEU A 191 7.27 -5.09 -3.83
CA LEU A 191 7.18 -4.30 -2.60
C LEU A 191 6.43 -5.06 -1.50
N TYR A 192 5.24 -5.58 -1.82
CA TYR A 192 4.45 -6.33 -0.83
C TYR A 192 5.08 -7.68 -0.50
N GLY A 193 5.78 -8.31 -1.45
CA GLY A 193 6.59 -9.50 -1.19
C GLY A 193 7.71 -9.23 -0.19
N LEU A 194 8.47 -8.14 -0.34
CA LEU A 194 9.53 -7.74 0.59
C LEU A 194 8.99 -7.50 2.01
N ILE A 195 7.88 -6.77 2.12
CA ILE A 195 7.23 -6.49 3.41
C ILE A 195 6.70 -7.79 4.03
N GLY A 196 6.03 -8.62 3.24
CA GLY A 196 5.52 -9.92 3.71
C GLY A 196 6.63 -10.84 4.20
N PHE A 197 7.76 -10.91 3.49
CA PHE A 197 8.92 -11.73 3.91
C PHE A 197 9.49 -11.26 5.25
N GLU A 198 9.54 -9.95 5.47
CA GLU A 198 9.98 -9.40 6.74
C GLU A 198 8.98 -9.72 7.87
N LEU A 199 7.70 -9.45 7.66
CA LEU A 199 6.63 -9.65 8.65
C LEU A 199 6.43 -11.10 9.06
N PHE A 200 6.47 -12.01 8.07
CA PHE A 200 6.25 -13.44 8.31
C PHE A 200 7.53 -14.21 8.66
N GLY A 201 8.64 -13.49 8.89
CA GLY A 201 9.87 -14.05 9.44
C GLY A 201 10.77 -14.78 8.43
N HIS A 202 10.50 -14.69 7.11
CA HIS A 202 11.33 -15.32 6.09
C HIS A 202 12.75 -14.73 6.00
N PHE A 203 12.94 -13.49 6.47
CA PHE A 203 14.27 -12.87 6.55
C PHE A 203 15.05 -13.21 7.81
N ASN A 204 14.49 -14.02 8.74
CA ASN A 204 15.20 -14.41 9.94
C ASN A 204 16.46 -15.21 9.57
N ARG A 205 17.62 -14.79 10.11
CA ARG A 205 18.95 -15.36 9.82
C ARG A 205 19.41 -15.25 8.35
N VAL A 206 18.73 -14.42 7.55
CA VAL A 206 19.08 -14.15 6.14
C VAL A 206 19.46 -12.69 5.96
N VAL A 207 18.67 -11.78 6.53
CA VAL A 207 18.90 -10.33 6.46
C VAL A 207 18.90 -9.78 7.87
N GLU A 208 20.07 -9.31 8.34
CA GLU A 208 20.23 -8.71 9.67
C GLU A 208 19.84 -7.23 9.67
N ASP A 209 20.43 -6.43 8.77
CA ASP A 209 20.07 -5.02 8.58
C ASP A 209 18.92 -4.89 7.57
N ARG A 210 17.70 -5.12 8.05
CA ARG A 210 16.49 -5.11 7.23
C ARG A 210 16.13 -3.73 6.70
N GLU A 211 16.46 -2.68 7.45
CA GLU A 211 16.17 -1.31 7.05
C GLU A 211 16.99 -0.91 5.83
N THR A 212 18.32 -1.08 5.90
CA THR A 212 19.22 -0.77 4.79
C THR A 212 18.93 -1.65 3.58
N PHE A 213 18.69 -2.95 3.81
CA PHE A 213 18.32 -3.88 2.74
C PHE A 213 17.03 -3.44 2.03
N PHE A 214 15.97 -3.13 2.78
CA PHE A 214 14.69 -2.71 2.22
C PHE A 214 14.82 -1.41 1.41
N ARG A 215 15.49 -0.39 1.98
CA ARG A 215 15.73 0.89 1.30
C ARG A 215 16.46 0.70 -0.03
N HIS A 216 17.49 -0.16 -0.05
CA HIS A 216 18.21 -0.47 -1.28
C HIS A 216 17.31 -1.20 -2.29
N ALA A 217 16.57 -2.21 -1.85
CA ALA A 217 15.67 -2.97 -2.71
C ALA A 217 14.61 -2.10 -3.36
N VAL A 218 13.94 -1.22 -2.59
CA VAL A 218 12.90 -0.33 -3.17
C VAL A 218 13.49 0.77 -4.07
N ALA A 219 14.75 1.17 -3.87
CA ALA A 219 15.46 2.04 -4.81
C ALA A 219 15.73 1.32 -6.14
N GLN A 220 16.03 0.02 -6.12
CA GLN A 220 16.13 -0.78 -7.33
C GLN A 220 14.78 -0.93 -8.04
N LEU A 221 13.66 -1.07 -7.30
CA LEU A 221 12.32 -1.07 -7.89
C LEU A 221 12.03 0.25 -8.60
N ALA A 222 12.35 1.40 -7.99
CA ALA A 222 12.21 2.70 -8.62
C ALA A 222 12.97 2.77 -9.96
N HIS A 223 14.21 2.28 -9.97
CA HIS A 223 15.01 2.21 -11.19
C HIS A 223 14.39 1.27 -12.23
N GLY A 224 13.90 0.11 -11.81
CA GLY A 224 13.22 -0.85 -12.67
C GLY A 224 11.95 -0.31 -13.35
N VAL A 225 11.23 0.59 -12.69
CA VAL A 225 10.06 1.31 -13.26
C VAL A 225 10.48 2.43 -14.24
N GLY A 226 11.76 2.80 -14.24
CA GLY A 226 12.30 3.84 -15.10
C GLY A 226 12.51 5.19 -14.41
N LEU A 227 12.32 5.27 -13.08
CA LEU A 227 12.63 6.48 -12.33
C LEU A 227 14.15 6.65 -12.23
N VAL A 228 14.67 7.67 -12.89
CA VAL A 228 16.11 7.96 -12.88
C VAL A 228 16.45 8.95 -11.78
N TYR A 229 17.53 8.68 -11.05
CA TYR A 229 18.08 9.67 -10.14
C TYR A 229 18.78 10.75 -10.96
N PRO A 230 18.59 12.05 -10.66
CA PRO A 230 19.39 13.10 -11.28
C PRO A 230 20.86 12.79 -10.98
N GLN A 231 21.63 12.50 -12.00
CA GLN A 231 23.08 12.34 -11.85
C GLN A 231 23.61 13.67 -11.30
N LYS A 232 24.13 13.69 -10.06
CA LYS A 232 24.91 14.81 -9.55
C LYS A 232 25.99 15.04 -10.60
N GLY A 233 25.96 16.23 -11.25
CA GLY A 233 26.69 16.54 -12.44
C GLY A 233 28.13 15.98 -12.44
N ARG A 234 28.45 15.18 -13.43
CA ARG A 234 29.83 14.99 -13.84
C ARG A 234 30.36 16.37 -14.19
N ALA A 235 31.15 16.92 -13.28
CA ALA A 235 31.96 18.08 -13.61
C ALA A 235 32.70 17.74 -14.89
N THR A 236 32.35 18.41 -15.97
CA THR A 236 33.10 18.36 -17.22
C THR A 236 34.52 18.80 -16.89
N VAL A 237 35.42 17.82 -16.78
CA VAL A 237 36.87 18.12 -16.81
C VAL A 237 37.13 18.74 -18.17
N ARG A 238 37.17 20.06 -18.20
CA ARG A 238 37.70 20.79 -19.36
C ARG A 238 39.16 20.35 -19.53
N SER A 239 39.39 19.53 -20.55
CA SER A 239 40.73 19.26 -21.01
C SER A 239 41.38 20.60 -21.43
N ALA A 240 42.43 20.97 -20.70
CA ALA A 240 43.28 22.11 -21.07
C ALA A 240 43.89 21.84 -22.44
N PRO A 241 44.05 22.88 -23.31
CA PRO A 241 44.72 22.72 -24.58
C PRO A 241 46.21 22.36 -24.34
N ARG A 242 46.69 21.31 -25.02
CA ARG A 242 48.12 21.02 -25.11
C ARG A 242 48.78 22.12 -25.95
N GLU A 243 49.60 22.91 -25.30
CA GLU A 243 50.59 23.74 -26.03
C GLU A 243 51.60 22.81 -26.71
N VAL A 244 51.65 22.92 -28.03
CA VAL A 244 52.70 22.31 -28.87
C VAL A 244 53.87 23.30 -28.90
N ARG A 245 55.03 22.85 -28.49
CA ARG A 245 56.34 23.45 -28.82
C ARG A 245 57.00 22.56 -29.86
#